data_13eb023c37c5879167d09fdbbaf30cbe
#
_entry.id   13eb023c37c5879167d09fdbbaf30cbe
#
_cell.length_a   1.000
_cell.length_b   1.000
_cell.length_c   1.000
_cell.angle_alpha   90.00
_cell.angle_beta   90.00
_cell.angle_gamma   90.00
#
_symmetry.space_group_name_H-M   'P 1'
#
loop_
_entity.id
_entity.type
_entity.pdbx_description
1 polymer ?
#
loop_
_entity_poly.entity_id
_entity_poly.type
_entity_poly.pdbx_seq_one_letter_code
_entity_poly.pdbx_strand_id
1 'polypeptide(L)'
;LQRGEPFFHGSALYTGEQAILLCGESGAGKSTVAMELLQRKLGFLADDTVRVHPGTMGMLAEPSYPQQKLCRDMALKCGKPLEELIYIDEERDKYAWRRQDCYRKEAALLGKIFLLRKDAVAGWQDTVQNTGEEAVSIQKLTGQKALDTLSSQLYLADTYRYSTGIPYPLMEQLVRIAGQAGIYEVIRQSDKDTLHEVVTKILQFC
;
A
#
# COMPACT_ATOMS: atom_id res chain seq x y z
N LEU A 1 13.91 -10.10 8.49
CA LEU A 1 14.96 -9.08 8.65
C LEU A 1 16.37 -9.68 8.51
N GLN A 2 16.65 -10.83 9.10
CA GLN A 2 17.99 -11.48 9.03
C GLN A 2 18.39 -11.93 7.62
N ARG A 3 17.44 -12.09 6.68
CA ARG A 3 17.70 -12.54 5.29
C ARG A 3 17.88 -11.40 4.29
N GLY A 4 17.88 -10.14 4.71
CA GLY A 4 17.97 -8.99 3.81
C GLY A 4 16.77 -8.80 2.88
N GLU A 5 15.62 -9.40 3.21
CA GLU A 5 14.40 -9.26 2.42
C GLU A 5 13.59 -8.05 2.93
N PRO A 6 13.03 -7.22 2.03
CA PRO A 6 12.20 -6.10 2.43
C PRO A 6 10.81 -6.53 2.89
N PHE A 7 10.38 -5.93 4.00
CA PHE A 7 9.02 -5.98 4.52
C PHE A 7 8.47 -4.56 4.48
N PHE A 8 7.35 -4.36 3.81
CA PHE A 8 6.71 -3.06 3.68
C PHE A 8 5.49 -2.97 4.59
N HIS A 9 5.27 -1.78 5.16
CA HIS A 9 4.02 -1.48 5.85
C HIS A 9 2.95 -1.07 4.82
N GLY A 10 2.00 -1.96 4.55
CA GLY A 10 0.99 -1.72 3.52
C GLY A 10 0.03 -2.87 3.31
N SER A 11 -0.75 -2.77 2.23
CA SER A 11 -1.69 -3.79 1.78
C SER A 11 -1.33 -4.23 0.37
N ALA A 12 -1.25 -5.54 0.13
CA ALA A 12 -0.98 -6.10 -1.20
C ALA A 12 -2.24 -6.75 -1.78
N LEU A 13 -2.52 -6.43 -3.05
CA LEU A 13 -3.66 -6.93 -3.80
C LEU A 13 -3.20 -7.53 -5.12
N TYR A 14 -4.01 -8.43 -5.70
CA TYR A 14 -3.74 -9.10 -6.96
C TYR A 14 -4.72 -8.66 -8.04
N THR A 15 -4.20 -8.20 -9.17
CA THR A 15 -5.00 -7.65 -10.28
C THR A 15 -5.52 -8.70 -11.26
N GLY A 16 -5.11 -9.97 -11.12
CA GLY A 16 -5.30 -11.03 -12.11
C GLY A 16 -4.00 -11.38 -12.85
N GLU A 17 -3.07 -10.45 -12.95
CA GLU A 17 -1.77 -10.64 -13.60
C GLU A 17 -0.61 -10.43 -12.63
N GLN A 18 -0.66 -9.39 -11.80
CA GLN A 18 0.43 -8.97 -10.92
C GLN A 18 -0.08 -8.47 -9.58
N ALA A 19 0.82 -8.39 -8.60
CA ALA A 19 0.54 -7.74 -7.34
C ALA A 19 0.71 -6.22 -7.44
N ILE A 20 -0.16 -5.50 -6.75
CA ILE A 20 0.02 -4.09 -6.43
C ILE A 20 0.17 -3.94 -4.92
N LEU A 21 1.00 -3.00 -4.48
CA LEU A 21 1.25 -2.69 -3.08
C LEU A 21 0.80 -1.26 -2.78
N LEU A 22 -0.08 -1.10 -1.80
CA LEU A 22 -0.52 0.18 -1.27
C LEU A 22 0.28 0.52 -0.02
N CYS A 23 1.07 1.57 -0.06
CA CYS A 23 1.86 2.09 1.05
C CYS A 23 1.38 3.49 1.45
N GLY A 24 1.92 4.04 2.52
CA GLY A 24 1.64 5.39 3.02
C GLY A 24 1.57 5.43 4.53
N GLU A 25 1.53 6.63 5.09
CA GLU A 25 1.45 6.87 6.53
C GLU A 25 0.14 6.34 7.15
N SER A 26 0.12 6.24 8.47
CA SER A 26 -1.12 5.93 9.20
C SER A 26 -2.17 7.00 8.89
N GLY A 27 -3.40 6.57 8.58
CA GLY A 27 -4.47 7.49 8.19
C GLY A 27 -4.43 7.96 6.74
N ALA A 28 -3.47 7.57 5.91
CA ALA A 28 -3.44 7.90 4.47
C ALA A 28 -4.60 7.28 3.66
N GLY A 29 -5.27 6.25 4.22
CA GLY A 29 -6.41 5.60 3.59
C GLY A 29 -6.10 4.26 2.93
N LYS A 30 -4.94 3.63 3.23
CA LYS A 30 -4.54 2.33 2.66
C LYS A 30 -5.65 1.27 2.75
N SER A 31 -6.13 0.98 3.95
CA SER A 31 -7.18 -0.04 4.18
C SER A 31 -8.50 0.32 3.49
N THR A 32 -8.85 1.61 3.41
CA THR A 32 -10.04 2.10 2.72
C THR A 32 -9.95 1.87 1.21
N VAL A 33 -8.82 2.26 0.60
CA VAL A 33 -8.56 2.06 -0.83
C VAL A 33 -8.46 0.56 -1.15
N ALA A 34 -7.75 -0.23 -0.31
CA ALA A 34 -7.67 -1.68 -0.48
C ALA A 34 -9.06 -2.32 -0.46
N MET A 35 -9.93 -1.93 0.48
CA MET A 35 -11.29 -2.42 0.57
C MET A 35 -12.10 -2.15 -0.69
N GLU A 36 -12.06 -0.93 -1.20
CA GLU A 36 -12.79 -0.56 -2.42
C GLU A 36 -12.25 -1.31 -3.65
N LEU A 37 -10.93 -1.50 -3.76
CA LEU A 37 -10.33 -2.31 -4.82
C LEU A 37 -10.75 -3.79 -4.73
N LEU A 38 -10.86 -4.35 -3.54
CA LEU A 38 -11.36 -5.71 -3.34
C LEU A 38 -12.84 -5.84 -3.77
N GLN A 39 -13.67 -4.82 -3.55
CA GLN A 39 -15.04 -4.77 -4.08
C GLN A 39 -15.06 -4.74 -5.63
N ARG A 40 -14.01 -4.21 -6.25
CA ARG A 40 -13.80 -4.24 -7.72
C ARG A 40 -13.17 -5.56 -8.21
N LYS A 41 -13.26 -6.64 -7.40
CA LYS A 41 -12.84 -8.02 -7.71
C LYS A 41 -11.32 -8.23 -7.80
N LEU A 42 -10.49 -7.37 -7.22
CA LEU A 42 -9.09 -7.71 -7.01
C LEU A 42 -8.97 -8.82 -5.96
N GLY A 43 -7.92 -9.63 -6.07
CA GLY A 43 -7.58 -10.64 -5.07
C GLY A 43 -6.86 -10.04 -3.87
N PHE A 44 -7.05 -10.61 -2.69
CA PHE A 44 -6.34 -10.24 -1.47
C PHE A 44 -5.06 -11.07 -1.32
N LEU A 45 -3.92 -10.43 -1.06
CA LEU A 45 -2.64 -11.09 -0.79
C LEU A 45 -2.21 -10.91 0.66
N ALA A 46 -2.08 -9.67 1.12
CA ALA A 46 -1.55 -9.36 2.44
C ALA A 46 -2.06 -8.01 2.94
N ASP A 47 -2.10 -7.82 4.26
CA ASP A 47 -2.37 -6.54 4.92
C ASP A 47 -1.43 -6.33 6.11
N ASP A 48 -1.19 -5.05 6.45
CA ASP A 48 -0.31 -4.58 7.52
C ASP A 48 1.18 -4.77 7.24
N THR A 49 1.63 -5.96 6.88
CA THR A 49 3.03 -6.28 6.55
C THR A 49 3.09 -7.13 5.29
N VAL A 50 3.81 -6.65 4.29
CA VAL A 50 3.99 -7.31 3.00
C VAL A 50 5.45 -7.66 2.82
N ARG A 51 5.75 -8.95 2.75
CA ARG A 51 7.09 -9.45 2.39
C ARG A 51 7.24 -9.41 0.88
N VAL A 52 8.38 -8.88 0.43
CA VAL A 52 8.78 -8.92 -0.98
C VAL A 52 10.12 -9.65 -1.08
N HIS A 53 10.23 -10.59 -2.00
CA HIS A 53 11.43 -11.41 -2.14
C HIS A 53 11.73 -11.73 -3.60
N PRO A 54 12.99 -12.10 -3.94
CA PRO A 54 13.33 -12.53 -5.29
C PRO A 54 12.62 -13.83 -5.68
N GLY A 55 12.07 -13.88 -6.89
CA GLY A 55 11.58 -15.07 -7.56
C GLY A 55 12.31 -15.29 -8.89
N THR A 56 11.96 -16.33 -9.63
CA THR A 56 12.59 -16.68 -10.90
C THR A 56 12.35 -15.63 -12.01
N MET A 57 11.21 -14.94 -11.96
CA MET A 57 10.80 -13.95 -12.97
C MET A 57 10.90 -12.50 -12.45
N GLY A 58 11.37 -12.30 -11.23
CA GLY A 58 11.47 -10.97 -10.61
C GLY A 58 11.10 -10.95 -9.14
N MET A 59 10.82 -9.77 -8.62
CA MET A 59 10.42 -9.59 -7.22
C MET A 59 8.96 -9.97 -7.01
N LEU A 60 8.69 -10.81 -6.03
CA LEU A 60 7.37 -11.34 -5.69
C LEU A 60 6.85 -10.72 -4.40
N ALA A 61 5.57 -10.40 -4.36
CA ALA A 61 4.83 -10.11 -3.13
C ALA A 61 4.26 -11.44 -2.59
N GLU A 62 4.61 -11.75 -1.33
CA GLU A 62 4.21 -12.97 -0.65
C GLU A 62 2.83 -12.80 -0.02
N PRO A 63 1.90 -13.78 -0.16
CA PRO A 63 0.67 -13.78 0.61
C PRO A 63 0.97 -13.94 2.10
N SER A 64 0.20 -13.24 2.92
CA SER A 64 0.25 -13.37 4.37
C SER A 64 -1.04 -14.04 4.90
N TYR A 65 -1.30 -13.91 6.19
CA TYR A 65 -2.54 -14.42 6.76
C TYR A 65 -3.76 -13.74 6.11
N PRO A 66 -4.83 -14.48 5.73
CA PRO A 66 -5.99 -13.95 5.02
C PRO A 66 -6.90 -13.11 5.92
N GLN A 67 -6.37 -12.02 6.44
CA GLN A 67 -7.04 -11.15 7.40
C GLN A 67 -6.72 -9.69 7.09
N GLN A 68 -7.74 -8.91 6.90
CA GLN A 68 -7.66 -7.47 6.70
C GLN A 68 -8.00 -6.73 7.99
N LYS A 69 -7.21 -5.73 8.35
CA LYS A 69 -7.44 -4.87 9.52
C LYS A 69 -8.27 -3.66 9.11
N LEU A 70 -9.40 -3.45 9.78
CA LEU A 70 -10.32 -2.33 9.53
C LEU A 70 -10.56 -1.54 10.82
N CYS A 71 -10.62 -0.22 10.71
CA CYS A 71 -11.21 0.60 11.75
C CYS A 71 -12.74 0.42 11.77
N ARG A 72 -13.39 0.68 12.92
CA ARG A 72 -14.84 0.59 13.10
C ARG A 72 -15.64 1.25 11.97
N ASP A 73 -15.29 2.50 11.64
CA ASP A 73 -15.99 3.28 10.62
C ASP A 73 -16.00 2.59 9.26
N MET A 74 -14.86 1.95 8.91
CA MET A 74 -14.73 1.23 7.65
C MET A 74 -15.53 -0.07 7.66
N ALA A 75 -15.52 -0.81 8.76
CA ALA A 75 -16.33 -2.01 8.90
C ALA A 75 -17.82 -1.70 8.70
N LEU A 76 -18.32 -0.65 9.34
CA LEU A 76 -19.71 -0.19 9.21
C LEU A 76 -20.03 0.28 7.79
N LYS A 77 -19.16 1.06 7.15
CA LYS A 77 -19.33 1.50 5.75
C LYS A 77 -19.40 0.33 4.76
N CYS A 78 -18.71 -0.77 5.05
CA CYS A 78 -18.76 -1.99 4.24
C CYS A 78 -19.98 -2.86 4.52
N GLY A 79 -20.90 -2.40 5.39
CA GLY A 79 -22.10 -3.15 5.76
C GLY A 79 -21.81 -4.44 6.53
N LYS A 80 -20.64 -4.52 7.20
CA LYS A 80 -20.28 -5.68 8.02
C LYS A 80 -20.68 -5.44 9.47
N PRO A 81 -21.54 -6.33 10.04
CA PRO A 81 -21.84 -6.30 11.47
C PRO A 81 -20.54 -6.50 12.27
N LEU A 82 -20.32 -5.67 13.28
CA LEU A 82 -19.11 -5.76 14.10
C LEU A 82 -19.01 -7.08 14.86
N GLU A 83 -20.12 -7.73 15.12
CA GLU A 83 -20.22 -9.04 15.78
C GLU A 83 -19.63 -10.17 14.93
N GLU A 84 -19.54 -9.99 13.61
CA GLU A 84 -18.91 -10.94 12.66
C GLU A 84 -17.40 -10.76 12.56
N LEU A 85 -16.86 -9.70 13.16
CA LEU A 85 -15.44 -9.35 13.09
C LEU A 85 -14.74 -9.68 14.40
N ILE A 86 -13.44 -9.93 14.33
CA ILE A 86 -12.62 -10.17 15.51
C ILE A 86 -12.04 -8.82 15.97
N TYR A 87 -12.35 -8.42 17.20
CA TYR A 87 -11.76 -7.22 17.80
C TYR A 87 -10.29 -7.45 18.14
N ILE A 88 -9.39 -6.60 17.70
CA ILE A 88 -7.93 -6.82 17.78
C ILE A 88 -7.10 -5.70 18.41
N ASP A 89 -7.64 -4.49 18.53
CA ASP A 89 -6.87 -3.34 19.02
C ASP A 89 -7.80 -2.34 19.72
N GLU A 90 -7.65 -2.23 21.06
CA GLU A 90 -8.46 -1.33 21.88
C GLU A 90 -8.11 0.15 21.67
N GLU A 91 -6.83 0.47 21.49
CA GLU A 91 -6.37 1.86 21.35
C GLU A 91 -6.84 2.50 20.05
N ARG A 92 -6.95 1.70 18.98
CA ARG A 92 -7.28 2.16 17.63
C ARG A 92 -8.63 1.68 17.13
N ASP A 93 -9.43 1.01 17.96
CA ASP A 93 -10.76 0.47 17.64
C ASP A 93 -10.75 -0.30 16.31
N LYS A 94 -9.85 -1.28 16.20
CA LYS A 94 -9.61 -2.09 15.01
C LYS A 94 -10.20 -3.47 15.11
N TYR A 95 -10.68 -3.93 13.97
CA TYR A 95 -11.31 -5.22 13.76
C TYR A 95 -10.58 -5.98 12.66
N ALA A 96 -10.54 -7.29 12.77
CA ALA A 96 -10.01 -8.19 11.76
C ALA A 96 -11.15 -8.84 10.98
N TRP A 97 -11.11 -8.71 9.66
CA TRP A 97 -12.00 -9.40 8.74
C TRP A 97 -11.26 -10.49 7.98
N ARG A 98 -11.73 -11.74 8.09
CA ARG A 98 -11.18 -12.86 7.33
C ARG A 98 -11.60 -12.74 5.86
N ARG A 99 -10.59 -12.72 4.96
CA ARG A 99 -10.78 -12.49 3.51
C ARG A 99 -10.57 -13.78 2.69
N GLN A 100 -11.11 -14.92 3.16
CA GLN A 100 -11.01 -16.20 2.44
C GLN A 100 -11.74 -16.19 1.09
N ASP A 101 -12.73 -15.33 0.94
CA ASP A 101 -13.54 -15.14 -0.26
C ASP A 101 -12.75 -14.68 -1.50
N CYS A 102 -11.71 -13.90 -1.30
CA CYS A 102 -10.88 -13.33 -2.36
C CYS A 102 -9.36 -13.55 -2.14
N TYR A 103 -8.98 -14.45 -1.22
CA TYR A 103 -7.61 -14.70 -0.85
C TYR A 103 -6.85 -15.50 -1.92
N ARG A 104 -5.70 -14.97 -2.34
CA ARG A 104 -4.74 -15.66 -3.18
C ARG A 104 -3.65 -16.29 -2.31
N LYS A 105 -3.42 -17.59 -2.49
CA LYS A 105 -2.46 -18.38 -1.70
C LYS A 105 -1.04 -18.36 -2.29
N GLU A 106 -0.90 -18.02 -3.56
CA GLU A 106 0.38 -18.01 -4.25
C GLU A 106 0.95 -16.59 -4.31
N ALA A 107 2.27 -16.49 -4.18
CA ALA A 107 2.99 -15.24 -4.42
C ALA A 107 2.73 -14.72 -5.84
N ALA A 108 2.76 -13.41 -6.00
CA ALA A 108 2.53 -12.77 -7.28
C ALA A 108 3.65 -11.78 -7.62
N LEU A 109 3.97 -11.66 -8.91
CA LEU A 109 4.96 -10.70 -9.39
C LEU A 109 4.56 -9.29 -8.98
N LEU A 110 5.43 -8.58 -8.28
CA LEU A 110 5.18 -7.21 -7.85
C LEU A 110 5.31 -6.26 -9.05
N GLY A 111 4.18 -5.76 -9.52
CA GLY A 111 4.14 -4.89 -10.69
C GLY A 111 4.14 -3.41 -10.35
N LYS A 112 3.41 -3.01 -9.30
CA LYS A 112 3.27 -1.59 -8.95
C LYS A 112 3.19 -1.35 -7.45
N ILE A 113 3.69 -0.19 -7.05
CA ILE A 113 3.63 0.32 -5.67
C ILE A 113 3.01 1.72 -5.71
N PHE A 114 1.96 1.93 -4.94
CA PHE A 114 1.28 3.21 -4.81
C PHE A 114 1.49 3.76 -3.40
N LEU A 115 2.21 4.88 -3.29
CA LEU A 115 2.36 5.64 -2.06
C LEU A 115 1.18 6.60 -1.92
N LEU A 116 0.26 6.31 -1.01
CA LEU A 116 -0.90 7.17 -0.72
C LEU A 116 -0.50 8.29 0.24
N ARG A 117 -0.79 9.52 -0.12
CA ARG A 117 -0.55 10.71 0.69
C ARG A 117 -1.80 11.60 0.75
N LYS A 118 -2.00 12.21 1.91
CA LYS A 118 -2.95 13.31 2.06
C LYS A 118 -2.17 14.61 1.96
N ASP A 119 -2.64 15.53 1.14
CA ASP A 119 -2.08 16.86 1.13
C ASP A 119 -2.84 17.76 2.09
N ALA A 120 -2.11 18.56 2.87
CA ALA A 120 -2.71 19.66 3.60
C ALA A 120 -3.04 20.76 2.59
N VAL A 121 -4.23 21.35 2.68
CA VAL A 121 -4.77 22.36 1.75
C VAL A 121 -3.80 23.53 1.42
N ALA A 122 -2.78 23.76 2.25
CA ALA A 122 -1.79 24.83 2.09
C ALA A 122 -0.60 24.49 1.18
N GLY A 123 -0.35 23.21 0.84
CA GLY A 123 0.84 22.77 0.07
C GLY A 123 0.57 22.30 -1.36
N TRP A 124 -0.70 22.26 -1.76
CA TRP A 124 -1.10 21.71 -3.07
C TRP A 124 -0.53 22.49 -4.27
N GLN A 125 -0.30 23.81 -4.13
CA GLN A 125 0.13 24.65 -5.24
C GLN A 125 1.61 24.48 -5.62
N ASP A 126 2.46 24.01 -4.72
CA ASP A 126 3.91 23.97 -4.95
C ASP A 126 4.42 22.65 -5.57
N THR A 127 3.63 21.57 -5.54
CA THR A 127 4.08 20.23 -5.95
C THR A 127 3.53 19.76 -7.30
N VAL A 128 2.45 20.35 -7.78
CA VAL A 128 1.82 19.94 -9.05
C VAL A 128 1.48 21.18 -9.88
N GLN A 129 1.98 21.22 -11.12
CA GLN A 129 1.44 22.13 -12.15
C GLN A 129 0.00 21.67 -12.47
N ASN A 130 -0.91 21.90 -11.54
CA ASN A 130 -2.30 21.49 -11.69
C ASN A 130 -3.16 22.70 -12.04
N THR A 131 -3.83 22.60 -13.14
CA THR A 131 -4.92 23.46 -13.59
C THR A 131 -6.17 23.23 -12.72
N GLY A 132 -6.09 23.53 -11.43
CA GLY A 132 -7.20 23.92 -10.56
C GLY A 132 -8.38 22.96 -10.27
N GLU A 133 -8.56 21.81 -10.92
CA GLU A 133 -9.81 21.03 -10.82
C GLU A 133 -9.67 19.59 -10.27
N GLU A 134 -8.49 18.95 -10.34
CA GLU A 134 -8.34 17.55 -9.92
C GLU A 134 -8.05 17.43 -8.43
N ALA A 135 -8.91 16.67 -7.70
CA ALA A 135 -8.75 16.42 -6.27
C ALA A 135 -7.72 15.31 -5.96
N VAL A 136 -7.30 14.56 -6.98
CA VAL A 136 -6.32 13.47 -6.88
C VAL A 136 -5.31 13.56 -8.01
N SER A 137 -4.01 13.48 -7.69
CA SER A 137 -2.94 13.36 -8.67
C SER A 137 -2.19 12.05 -8.51
N ILE A 138 -1.70 11.48 -9.63
CA ILE A 138 -0.79 10.34 -9.63
C ILE A 138 0.44 10.71 -10.45
N GLN A 139 1.63 10.55 -9.84
CA GLN A 139 2.88 10.76 -10.54
C GLN A 139 3.81 9.56 -10.38
N LYS A 140 4.51 9.19 -11.45
CA LYS A 140 5.53 8.14 -11.40
C LYS A 140 6.80 8.66 -10.73
N LEU A 141 7.32 7.91 -9.76
CA LEU A 141 8.58 8.18 -9.11
C LEU A 141 9.70 7.36 -9.76
N THR A 142 10.87 7.96 -9.95
CA THR A 142 12.04 7.31 -10.54
C THR A 142 13.31 7.72 -9.81
N GLY A 143 14.40 6.97 -10.04
CA GLY A 143 15.72 7.29 -9.48
C GLY A 143 15.72 7.38 -7.96
N GLN A 144 16.39 8.40 -7.43
CA GLN A 144 16.54 8.59 -5.98
C GLN A 144 15.20 8.72 -5.25
N LYS A 145 14.22 9.45 -5.82
CA LYS A 145 12.89 9.60 -5.21
C LYS A 145 12.16 8.27 -5.02
N ALA A 146 12.30 7.36 -5.97
CA ALA A 146 11.72 6.02 -5.86
C ALA A 146 12.39 5.22 -4.72
N LEU A 147 13.71 5.26 -4.61
CA LEU A 147 14.45 4.58 -3.54
C LEU A 147 14.15 5.16 -2.16
N ASP A 148 14.11 6.48 -2.03
CA ASP A 148 13.76 7.16 -0.78
C ASP A 148 12.34 6.78 -0.33
N THR A 149 11.41 6.73 -1.30
CA THR A 149 10.04 6.28 -1.04
C THR A 149 10.01 4.85 -0.54
N LEU A 150 10.64 3.89 -1.24
CA LEU A 150 10.69 2.50 -0.81
C LEU A 150 11.31 2.35 0.58
N SER A 151 12.41 3.05 0.83
CA SER A 151 13.12 3.03 2.11
C SER A 151 12.24 3.51 3.26
N SER A 152 11.45 4.58 3.03
CA SER A 152 10.56 5.15 4.04
C SER A 152 9.34 4.28 4.34
N GLN A 153 8.99 3.35 3.46
CA GLN A 153 7.83 2.45 3.62
C GLN A 153 8.22 1.06 4.15
N LEU A 154 9.50 0.83 4.46
CA LEU A 154 9.92 -0.39 5.15
C LEU A 154 9.25 -0.48 6.53
N TYR A 155 8.88 -1.69 6.94
CA TYR A 155 8.23 -1.96 8.23
C TYR A 155 9.03 -1.42 9.44
N LEU A 156 10.36 -1.39 9.35
CA LEU A 156 11.26 -0.82 10.36
C LEU A 156 12.04 0.40 9.84
N ALA A 157 11.42 1.22 9.00
CA ALA A 157 12.07 2.39 8.39
C ALA A 157 12.74 3.31 9.43
N ASP A 158 12.05 3.59 10.54
CA ASP A 158 12.60 4.44 11.61
C ASP A 158 13.80 3.79 12.30
N THR A 159 13.77 2.47 12.52
CA THR A 159 14.93 1.76 13.08
C THR A 159 16.15 1.93 12.17
N TYR A 160 16.00 1.77 10.87
CA TYR A 160 17.11 1.98 9.93
C TYR A 160 17.54 3.44 9.86
N ARG A 161 16.61 4.39 9.92
CA ARG A 161 16.92 5.83 9.91
C ARG A 161 17.75 6.28 11.10
N TYR A 162 17.45 5.77 12.30
CA TYR A 162 18.07 6.18 13.56
C TYR A 162 19.19 5.27 14.06
N SER A 163 19.55 4.23 13.30
CA SER A 163 20.63 3.30 13.63
C SER A 163 21.79 3.34 12.61
N THR A 164 22.16 2.19 12.10
CA THR A 164 23.28 2.01 11.16
C THR A 164 22.94 2.26 9.68
N GLY A 165 21.74 2.74 9.40
CA GLY A 165 21.23 2.85 8.04
C GLY A 165 20.68 1.53 7.51
N ILE A 166 20.27 1.51 6.24
CA ILE A 166 19.74 0.30 5.58
C ILE A 166 20.90 -0.64 5.23
N PRO A 167 20.88 -1.91 5.67
CA PRO A 167 21.92 -2.87 5.33
C PRO A 167 22.05 -3.06 3.81
N TYR A 168 23.28 -3.25 3.32
CA TYR A 168 23.56 -3.39 1.89
C TYR A 168 22.69 -4.46 1.18
N PRO A 169 22.49 -5.68 1.72
CA PRO A 169 21.63 -6.68 1.08
C PRO A 169 20.19 -6.21 0.92
N LEU A 170 19.67 -5.45 1.89
CA LEU A 170 18.32 -4.89 1.83
C LEU A 170 18.24 -3.75 0.78
N MET A 171 19.26 -2.88 0.72
CA MET A 171 19.34 -1.83 -0.28
C MET A 171 19.39 -2.41 -1.69
N GLU A 172 20.13 -3.49 -1.91
CA GLU A 172 20.17 -4.18 -3.20
C GLU A 172 18.76 -4.66 -3.63
N GLN A 173 17.97 -5.20 -2.70
CA GLN A 173 16.59 -5.60 -3.00
C GLN A 173 15.71 -4.39 -3.34
N LEU A 174 15.86 -3.26 -2.65
CA LEU A 174 15.12 -2.04 -2.97
C LEU A 174 15.44 -1.53 -4.37
N VAL A 175 16.71 -1.59 -4.78
CA VAL A 175 17.14 -1.22 -6.15
C VAL A 175 16.50 -2.16 -7.18
N ARG A 176 16.47 -3.47 -6.93
CA ARG A 176 15.80 -4.45 -7.80
C ARG A 176 14.30 -4.17 -7.92
N ILE A 177 13.62 -3.86 -6.80
CA ILE A 177 12.20 -3.47 -6.81
C ILE A 177 12.02 -2.20 -7.64
N ALA A 178 12.85 -1.17 -7.44
CA ALA A 178 12.76 0.09 -8.17
C ALA A 178 13.00 -0.08 -9.69
N GLY A 179 13.82 -1.05 -10.08
CA GLY A 179 14.09 -1.38 -11.49
C GLY A 179 12.98 -2.19 -12.16
N GLN A 180 12.17 -2.91 -11.39
CA GLN A 180 11.13 -3.79 -11.90
C GLN A 180 9.72 -3.21 -11.77
N ALA A 181 9.36 -2.74 -10.58
CA ALA A 181 8.02 -2.26 -10.29
C ALA A 181 7.83 -0.78 -10.65
N GLY A 182 6.66 -0.44 -11.16
CA GLY A 182 6.24 0.97 -11.27
C GLY A 182 5.96 1.53 -9.87
N ILE A 183 6.64 2.63 -9.50
CA ILE A 183 6.43 3.30 -8.22
C ILE A 183 5.71 4.61 -8.48
N TYR A 184 4.58 4.81 -7.81
CA TYR A 184 3.70 5.95 -8.01
C TYR A 184 3.38 6.62 -6.67
N GLU A 185 3.40 7.94 -6.65
CA GLU A 185 2.86 8.73 -5.57
C GLU A 185 1.44 9.16 -5.93
N VAL A 186 0.50 8.90 -5.04
CA VAL A 186 -0.92 9.26 -5.17
C VAL A 186 -1.22 10.32 -4.11
N ILE A 187 -1.39 11.56 -4.53
CA ILE A 187 -1.68 12.68 -3.64
C ILE A 187 -3.16 13.01 -3.77
N ARG A 188 -3.86 13.12 -2.64
CA ARG A 188 -5.27 13.47 -2.57
C ARG A 188 -5.54 14.62 -1.61
N GLN A 189 -6.50 15.46 -1.93
CA GLN A 189 -6.95 16.53 -1.03
C GLN A 189 -7.59 15.91 0.22
N SER A 190 -7.24 16.45 1.38
CA SER A 190 -7.66 15.90 2.68
C SER A 190 -9.09 16.28 3.07
N ASP A 191 -9.61 17.38 2.52
CA ASP A 191 -10.92 17.99 2.79
C ASP A 191 -12.05 17.45 1.90
N LYS A 192 -11.71 16.59 0.91
CA LYS A 192 -12.68 16.02 -0.04
C LYS A 192 -12.78 14.50 0.10
N ASP A 193 -13.98 13.98 -0.21
CA ASP A 193 -14.14 12.53 -0.43
C ASP A 193 -13.61 12.18 -1.82
N THR A 194 -12.39 11.71 -1.84
CA THR A 194 -11.64 11.37 -3.06
C THR A 194 -11.50 9.87 -3.29
N LEU A 195 -12.17 9.03 -2.48
CA LEU A 195 -11.97 7.57 -2.53
C LEU A 195 -12.22 6.99 -3.92
N HIS A 196 -13.36 7.34 -4.51
CA HIS A 196 -13.73 6.83 -5.84
C HIS A 196 -12.73 7.25 -6.92
N GLU A 197 -12.24 8.49 -6.88
CA GLU A 197 -11.27 9.02 -7.84
C GLU A 197 -9.90 8.33 -7.69
N VAL A 198 -9.41 8.18 -6.44
CA VAL A 198 -8.17 7.43 -6.15
C VAL A 198 -8.24 6.02 -6.72
N VAL A 199 -9.31 5.29 -6.42
CA VAL A 199 -9.51 3.91 -6.89
C VAL A 199 -9.58 3.85 -8.42
N THR A 200 -10.32 4.74 -9.05
CA THR A 200 -10.45 4.80 -10.52
C THR A 200 -9.10 5.07 -11.17
N LYS A 201 -8.33 6.02 -10.64
CA LYS A 201 -6.98 6.33 -11.17
C LYS A 201 -6.01 5.15 -10.95
N ILE A 202 -6.03 4.48 -9.80
CA ILE A 202 -5.19 3.29 -9.57
C ILE A 202 -5.52 2.18 -10.58
N LEU A 203 -6.81 1.91 -10.84
CA LEU A 203 -7.24 0.87 -11.77
C LEU A 203 -6.83 1.13 -13.22
N GLN A 204 -6.59 2.37 -13.62
CA GLN A 204 -6.04 2.69 -14.95
C GLN A 204 -4.60 2.19 -15.14
N PHE A 205 -3.90 1.92 -14.05
CA PHE A 205 -2.53 1.37 -14.08
C PHE A 205 -2.51 -0.16 -13.85
N CYS A 206 -3.63 -0.80 -13.51
CA CYS A 206 -3.71 -2.22 -13.17
C CYS A 206 -3.90 -3.11 -14.40
#